data_522a573f6c4ed68afed3139a0791aa97
#
_entry.id   522a573f6c4ed68afed3139a0791aa97
#
_cell.length_a   1.000
_cell.length_b   1.000
_cell.length_c   1.000
_cell.angle_alpha   90.00
_cell.angle_beta   90.00
_cell.angle_gamma   90.00
#
_symmetry.space_group_name_H-M   'P 1'
#
loop_
_entity.id
_entity.type
_entity.pdbx_description
1 polymer ?
#
loop_
_entity_poly.entity_id
_entity_poly.type
_entity_poly.pdbx_seq_one_letter_code
_entity_poly.pdbx_strand_id
1 'polypeptide(L)'
;GSYGRQSPFEFFNFLKANMPPEGSGNVSDENYWAIVAHVMRSNGVADTNPMLDETAAYAIATNIPGVNPALTQRRIEPNRPTGVVVAGTVENYEPVTDAMLTNPSPDDWLMLRGNFEAWSYSELDEIDSDNVGGLRLEWMWSMHEGDSEPSPLVYDGVIYLVNTSNIIQALDGKTGELIWEHH
;
A
#
# COMPACT_ATOMS: atom_id res chain seq x y z
N GLY A 1 5.91 -0.49 8.91
CA GLY A 1 4.49 -0.78 8.99
C GLY A 1 3.70 0.37 9.59
N SER A 2 2.37 0.35 9.47
CA SER A 2 1.47 1.43 9.91
C SER A 2 1.58 1.77 11.41
N TYR A 3 1.95 0.81 12.23
CA TYR A 3 2.07 0.99 13.68
C TYR A 3 3.33 1.74 14.14
N GLY A 4 4.35 1.88 13.31
CA GLY A 4 5.57 2.61 13.66
C GLY A 4 5.39 4.11 13.86
N ARG A 5 4.24 4.67 13.45
CA ARG A 5 3.88 6.08 13.61
C ARG A 5 3.04 6.36 14.86
N GLN A 6 2.60 5.31 15.54
CA GLN A 6 1.80 5.40 16.75
C GLN A 6 2.70 5.48 17.98
N SER A 7 2.20 6.11 19.03
CA SER A 7 2.80 5.99 20.35
C SER A 7 2.58 4.58 20.91
N PRO A 8 3.38 4.12 21.87
CA PRO A 8 3.12 2.87 22.58
C PRO A 8 1.71 2.80 23.16
N PHE A 9 1.19 3.93 23.65
CA PHE A 9 -0.17 4.03 24.21
C PHE A 9 -1.25 3.89 23.14
N GLU A 10 -1.09 4.49 21.98
CA GLU A 10 -2.03 4.32 20.85
C GLU A 10 -2.04 2.86 20.36
N PHE A 11 -0.87 2.22 20.30
CA PHE A 11 -0.79 0.81 19.95
C PHE A 11 -1.41 -0.10 21.00
N PHE A 12 -1.21 0.18 22.30
CA PHE A 12 -1.91 -0.49 23.40
C PHE A 12 -3.44 -0.40 23.24
N ASN A 13 -3.97 0.81 23.03
CA ASN A 13 -5.41 1.04 22.87
C ASN A 13 -5.96 0.29 21.63
N PHE A 14 -5.20 0.26 20.53
CA PHE A 14 -5.55 -0.52 19.37
C PHE A 14 -5.66 -2.01 19.69
N LEU A 15 -4.66 -2.59 20.36
CA LEU A 15 -4.69 -3.99 20.75
C LEU A 15 -5.88 -4.30 21.67
N LYS A 16 -6.12 -3.47 22.66
CA LYS A 16 -7.23 -3.64 23.62
C LYS A 16 -8.60 -3.59 22.95
N ALA A 17 -8.75 -2.77 21.92
CA ALA A 17 -10.01 -2.62 21.19
C ALA A 17 -10.27 -3.74 20.17
N ASN A 18 -9.21 -4.38 19.63
CA ASN A 18 -9.33 -5.26 18.48
C ASN A 18 -8.83 -6.70 18.71
N MET A 19 -8.16 -6.98 19.82
CA MET A 19 -7.50 -8.26 20.06
C MET A 19 -7.80 -8.86 21.44
N PRO A 20 -8.06 -10.16 21.57
CA PRO A 20 -8.29 -11.09 20.46
C PRO A 20 -9.62 -10.78 19.75
N PRO A 21 -9.81 -11.15 18.50
CA PRO A 21 -11.02 -10.84 17.73
C PRO A 21 -12.32 -11.32 18.40
N GLU A 22 -12.25 -12.46 19.07
CA GLU A 22 -13.39 -13.06 19.81
C GLU A 22 -13.31 -12.73 21.31
N GLY A 23 -13.37 -11.48 21.69
CA GLY A 23 -13.34 -11.07 23.11
C GLY A 23 -12.34 -9.97 23.40
N SER A 24 -12.32 -8.96 22.57
CA SER A 24 -11.56 -7.73 22.83
C SER A 24 -11.88 -7.18 24.22
N GLY A 25 -10.85 -6.79 24.96
CA GLY A 25 -10.97 -6.30 26.34
C GLY A 25 -10.99 -7.38 27.43
N ASN A 26 -11.00 -8.68 27.10
CA ASN A 26 -10.93 -9.77 28.10
C ASN A 26 -9.49 -10.07 28.58
N VAL A 27 -8.50 -9.46 27.98
CA VAL A 27 -7.08 -9.59 28.40
C VAL A 27 -6.78 -8.44 29.37
N SER A 28 -6.00 -8.71 30.43
CA SER A 28 -5.62 -7.68 31.39
C SER A 28 -4.71 -6.62 30.73
N ASP A 29 -4.76 -5.40 31.24
CA ASP A 29 -3.95 -4.28 30.74
C ASP A 29 -2.45 -4.59 30.85
N GLU A 30 -2.03 -5.30 31.89
CA GLU A 30 -0.64 -5.78 32.05
C GLU A 30 -0.21 -6.67 30.87
N ASN A 31 -1.07 -7.58 30.43
CA ASN A 31 -0.78 -8.46 29.31
C ASN A 31 -0.72 -7.70 27.96
N TYR A 32 -1.60 -6.71 27.76
CA TYR A 32 -1.51 -5.84 26.58
C TYR A 32 -0.21 -5.05 26.58
N TRP A 33 0.21 -4.49 27.71
CA TRP A 33 1.50 -3.82 27.86
C TRP A 33 2.68 -4.78 27.62
N ALA A 34 2.58 -6.01 28.06
CA ALA A 34 3.59 -7.04 27.80
C ALA A 34 3.74 -7.32 26.28
N ILE A 35 2.61 -7.33 25.54
CA ILE A 35 2.62 -7.48 24.08
C ILE A 35 3.29 -6.27 23.42
N VAL A 36 2.92 -5.06 23.83
CA VAL A 36 3.55 -3.82 23.31
C VAL A 36 5.06 -3.87 23.55
N ALA A 37 5.50 -4.19 24.76
CA ALA A 37 6.91 -4.32 25.13
C ALA A 37 7.64 -5.40 24.30
N HIS A 38 6.98 -6.54 24.08
CA HIS A 38 7.53 -7.61 23.25
C HIS A 38 7.75 -7.15 21.80
N VAL A 39 6.76 -6.51 21.21
CA VAL A 39 6.86 -5.99 19.85
C VAL A 39 7.98 -4.96 19.74
N MET A 40 8.10 -4.05 20.70
CA MET A 40 9.17 -3.04 20.72
C MET A 40 10.56 -3.70 20.80
N ARG A 41 10.75 -4.64 21.74
CA ARG A 41 12.02 -5.38 21.87
C ARG A 41 12.38 -6.16 20.62
N SER A 42 11.40 -6.84 20.03
CA SER A 42 11.60 -7.59 18.77
C SER A 42 12.01 -6.72 17.59
N ASN A 43 11.71 -5.42 17.67
CA ASN A 43 12.15 -4.40 16.71
C ASN A 43 13.40 -3.61 17.17
N GLY A 44 14.11 -4.10 18.17
CA GLY A 44 15.41 -3.56 18.58
C GLY A 44 15.35 -2.36 19.54
N VAL A 45 14.20 -2.08 20.15
CA VAL A 45 14.12 -1.05 21.19
C VAL A 45 14.77 -1.60 22.47
N ALA A 46 15.71 -0.86 23.03
CA ALA A 46 16.44 -1.27 24.22
C ALA A 46 15.54 -1.30 25.46
N ASP A 47 15.80 -2.23 26.38
CA ASP A 47 15.05 -2.36 27.66
C ASP A 47 15.19 -1.14 28.59
N THR A 48 16.16 -0.25 28.31
CA THR A 48 16.40 0.99 29.08
C THR A 48 15.49 2.15 28.65
N ASN A 49 14.65 1.93 27.65
CA ASN A 49 13.71 2.98 27.21
C ASN A 49 12.57 3.17 28.20
N PRO A 50 11.91 4.35 28.18
CA PRO A 50 10.93 4.74 29.19
C PRO A 50 9.85 3.70 29.39
N MET A 51 9.30 3.69 30.60
CA MET A 51 8.23 2.80 31.02
C MET A 51 7.05 2.88 30.04
N LEU A 52 6.58 1.72 29.63
CA LEU A 52 5.40 1.60 28.76
C LEU A 52 4.15 1.70 29.65
N ASP A 53 3.59 2.87 29.73
CA ASP A 53 2.38 3.18 30.46
C ASP A 53 1.52 4.20 29.69
N GLU A 54 0.45 4.64 30.32
CA GLU A 54 -0.49 5.61 29.75
C GLU A 54 0.17 6.96 29.39
N THR A 55 1.32 7.27 29.94
CA THR A 55 2.06 8.51 29.68
C THR A 55 3.03 8.42 28.52
N ALA A 56 3.25 7.21 27.99
CA ALA A 56 4.14 6.98 26.86
C ALA A 56 3.55 7.59 25.58
N ALA A 57 4.00 8.78 25.24
CA ALA A 57 3.49 9.61 24.14
C ALA A 57 4.50 9.78 22.98
N TYR A 58 5.50 8.91 22.87
CA TYR A 58 6.49 8.94 21.79
C TYR A 58 6.13 7.93 20.70
N ALA A 59 6.50 8.22 19.47
CA ALA A 59 6.29 7.29 18.36
C ALA A 59 7.21 6.06 18.49
N ILE A 60 6.66 4.86 18.31
CA ILE A 60 7.40 3.60 18.46
C ILE A 60 8.62 3.58 17.54
N ALA A 61 8.46 3.98 16.28
CA ALA A 61 9.53 3.93 15.30
C ALA A 61 10.72 4.85 15.62
N THR A 62 10.52 5.93 16.38
CA THR A 62 11.63 6.82 16.77
C THR A 62 12.61 6.16 17.73
N ASN A 63 12.19 5.05 18.37
CA ASN A 63 13.00 4.31 19.34
C ASN A 63 13.59 3.03 18.76
N ILE A 64 13.38 2.75 17.48
CA ILE A 64 13.96 1.59 16.78
C ILE A 64 15.33 2.00 16.22
N PRO A 65 16.45 1.34 16.61
CA PRO A 65 17.76 1.64 16.05
C PRO A 65 17.79 1.53 14.53
N GLY A 66 18.37 2.52 13.86
CA GLY A 66 18.53 2.56 12.41
C GLY A 66 17.29 3.05 11.63
N VAL A 67 16.17 3.31 12.30
CA VAL A 67 15.03 3.96 11.67
C VAL A 67 15.24 5.48 11.68
N ASN A 68 15.15 6.10 10.51
CA ASN A 68 15.18 7.55 10.41
C ASN A 68 13.84 8.14 10.92
N PRO A 69 13.82 8.92 12.01
CA PRO A 69 12.59 9.49 12.55
C PRO A 69 11.83 10.37 11.55
N ALA A 70 12.53 11.00 10.61
CA ALA A 70 11.90 11.81 9.57
C ALA A 70 10.95 10.99 8.68
N LEU A 71 11.20 9.68 8.51
CA LEU A 71 10.35 8.78 7.72
C LEU A 71 9.09 8.36 8.48
N THR A 72 9.02 8.60 9.79
CA THR A 72 7.85 8.26 10.62
C THR A 72 6.88 9.42 10.81
N GLN A 73 7.30 10.64 10.45
CA GLN A 73 6.42 11.80 10.47
C GLN A 73 5.52 11.79 9.23
N ARG A 74 4.21 11.82 9.45
CA ARG A 74 3.27 12.05 8.36
C ARG A 74 3.54 13.43 7.79
N ARG A 75 4.10 13.48 6.59
CA ARG A 75 4.28 14.73 5.86
C ARG A 75 2.89 15.22 5.45
N ILE A 76 2.32 16.11 6.26
CA ILE A 76 1.15 16.87 5.85
C ILE A 76 1.71 17.94 4.92
N GLU A 77 1.53 17.75 3.63
CA GLU A 77 1.78 18.81 2.66
C GLU A 77 0.55 19.72 2.60
N PRO A 78 0.62 20.91 3.20
CA PRO A 78 -0.56 21.77 3.36
C PRO A 78 -1.12 22.34 2.04
N ASN A 79 -0.41 22.12 0.94
CA ASN A 79 -0.75 22.64 -0.40
C ASN A 79 -0.60 21.57 -1.48
N ARG A 80 -1.10 20.35 -1.24
CA ARG A 80 -1.13 19.36 -2.32
C ARG A 80 -2.09 19.85 -3.41
N PRO A 81 -1.66 19.92 -4.68
CA PRO A 81 -2.56 20.27 -5.77
C PRO A 81 -3.71 19.24 -5.82
N THR A 82 -4.89 19.70 -6.21
CA THR A 82 -6.08 18.87 -6.42
C THR A 82 -6.55 19.00 -7.85
N GLY A 83 -7.21 17.98 -8.37
CA GLY A 83 -7.62 17.91 -9.76
C GLY A 83 -6.51 17.35 -10.68
N VAL A 84 -6.55 17.72 -11.95
CA VAL A 84 -5.55 17.28 -12.93
C VAL A 84 -4.23 17.99 -12.66
N VAL A 85 -3.21 17.24 -12.30
CA VAL A 85 -1.85 17.74 -12.00
C VAL A 85 -0.93 17.55 -13.19
N VAL A 86 -1.04 16.39 -13.86
CA VAL A 86 -0.41 16.16 -15.15
C VAL A 86 -1.51 15.93 -16.16
N ALA A 87 -1.58 16.81 -17.16
CA ALA A 87 -2.55 16.70 -18.23
C ALA A 87 -1.97 15.87 -19.38
N GLY A 88 -2.72 14.87 -19.81
CA GLY A 88 -2.40 14.03 -20.95
C GLY A 88 -3.65 13.32 -21.44
N THR A 89 -3.55 12.68 -22.57
CA THR A 89 -4.67 11.97 -23.21
C THR A 89 -4.24 10.59 -23.61
N VAL A 90 -5.03 9.59 -23.26
CA VAL A 90 -4.91 8.25 -23.82
C VAL A 90 -5.43 8.31 -25.25
N GLU A 91 -4.55 8.03 -26.20
CA GLU A 91 -4.91 8.05 -27.61
C GLU A 91 -5.87 6.91 -27.95
N ASN A 92 -6.83 7.17 -28.83
CA ASN A 92 -7.82 6.21 -29.32
C ASN A 92 -8.62 5.51 -28.19
N TYR A 93 -8.76 6.15 -27.03
CA TYR A 93 -9.50 5.57 -25.92
C TYR A 93 -10.96 5.26 -26.31
N GLU A 94 -11.36 4.02 -26.10
CA GLU A 94 -12.74 3.57 -26.19
C GLU A 94 -13.28 3.27 -24.78
N PRO A 95 -14.51 3.71 -24.44
CA PRO A 95 -15.10 3.40 -23.15
C PRO A 95 -15.26 1.90 -22.92
N VAL A 96 -14.86 1.40 -21.76
CA VAL A 96 -15.09 0.02 -21.35
C VAL A 96 -16.59 -0.26 -21.27
N THR A 97 -17.03 -1.33 -21.89
CA THR A 97 -18.44 -1.77 -21.92
C THR A 97 -18.69 -2.97 -21.02
N ASP A 98 -19.96 -3.23 -20.68
CA ASP A 98 -20.35 -4.41 -19.91
C ASP A 98 -19.94 -5.72 -20.63
N ALA A 99 -19.96 -5.74 -21.96
CA ALA A 99 -19.51 -6.87 -22.74
C ALA A 99 -18.01 -7.16 -22.56
N MET A 100 -17.20 -6.12 -22.50
CA MET A 100 -15.76 -6.24 -22.25
C MET A 100 -15.48 -6.71 -20.82
N LEU A 101 -16.26 -6.27 -19.84
CA LEU A 101 -16.14 -6.74 -18.45
C LEU A 101 -16.55 -8.23 -18.31
N THR A 102 -17.51 -8.68 -19.12
CA THR A 102 -17.98 -10.08 -19.09
C THR A 102 -17.01 -11.01 -19.83
N ASN A 103 -16.38 -10.54 -20.88
CA ASN A 103 -15.43 -11.29 -21.69
C ASN A 103 -14.25 -10.36 -22.09
N PRO A 104 -13.35 -10.07 -21.13
CA PRO A 104 -12.22 -9.20 -21.41
C PRO A 104 -11.25 -9.81 -22.41
N SER A 105 -10.52 -8.95 -23.13
CA SER A 105 -9.36 -9.40 -23.91
C SER A 105 -8.32 -10.03 -22.98
N PRO A 106 -7.61 -11.08 -23.38
CA PRO A 106 -6.48 -11.61 -22.59
C PRO A 106 -5.40 -10.58 -22.26
N ASP A 107 -5.24 -9.56 -23.10
CA ASP A 107 -4.24 -8.49 -22.93
C ASP A 107 -4.68 -7.45 -21.89
N ASP A 108 -5.95 -7.47 -21.46
CA ASP A 108 -6.52 -6.50 -20.55
C ASP A 108 -6.75 -7.09 -19.14
N TRP A 109 -6.69 -6.21 -18.14
CA TRP A 109 -7.02 -6.55 -16.74
C TRP A 109 -7.98 -5.50 -16.20
N LEU A 110 -9.27 -5.63 -16.56
CA LEU A 110 -10.28 -4.58 -16.41
C LEU A 110 -10.91 -4.49 -15.01
N MET A 111 -10.64 -5.45 -14.13
CA MET A 111 -11.20 -5.45 -12.78
C MET A 111 -10.28 -6.17 -11.79
N LEU A 112 -10.54 -5.94 -10.50
CA LEU A 112 -9.88 -6.66 -9.43
C LEU A 112 -10.01 -8.19 -9.65
N ARG A 113 -8.86 -8.89 -9.66
CA ARG A 113 -8.77 -10.34 -9.87
C ARG A 113 -9.18 -10.83 -11.27
N GLY A 114 -9.25 -9.95 -12.27
CA GLY A 114 -9.34 -10.25 -13.68
C GLY A 114 -10.77 -10.46 -14.22
N ASN A 115 -11.63 -11.15 -13.49
CA ASN A 115 -13.01 -11.44 -13.90
C ASN A 115 -13.99 -11.44 -12.73
N PHE A 116 -15.30 -11.56 -13.03
CA PHE A 116 -16.36 -11.58 -12.01
C PHE A 116 -16.26 -12.79 -11.06
N GLU A 117 -15.67 -13.89 -11.49
CA GLU A 117 -15.43 -15.07 -10.66
C GLU A 117 -14.19 -14.92 -9.77
N ALA A 118 -13.44 -13.83 -9.93
CA ALA A 118 -12.25 -13.53 -9.15
C ALA A 118 -11.14 -14.60 -9.22
N TRP A 119 -10.91 -15.17 -10.38
CA TRP A 119 -9.97 -16.29 -10.56
C TRP A 119 -8.50 -15.86 -10.47
N SER A 120 -8.20 -14.58 -10.71
CA SER A 120 -6.81 -14.08 -10.72
C SER A 120 -5.90 -14.87 -11.66
N TYR A 121 -6.45 -15.31 -12.80
CA TYR A 121 -5.76 -16.11 -13.81
C TYR A 121 -5.59 -15.28 -15.09
N SER A 122 -4.38 -15.31 -15.65
CA SER A 122 -4.06 -14.73 -16.94
C SER A 122 -3.98 -15.85 -17.99
N GLU A 123 -4.55 -15.61 -19.16
CA GLU A 123 -4.45 -16.50 -20.33
C GLU A 123 -3.18 -16.23 -21.16
N LEU A 124 -2.40 -15.20 -20.79
CA LEU A 124 -1.13 -14.91 -21.44
C LEU A 124 -0.13 -16.05 -21.20
N ASP A 125 0.59 -16.46 -22.25
CA ASP A 125 1.52 -17.59 -22.24
C ASP A 125 2.93 -17.24 -22.78
N GLU A 126 3.21 -15.94 -22.98
CA GLU A 126 4.51 -15.47 -23.46
C GLU A 126 5.63 -15.68 -22.44
N ILE A 127 5.29 -15.83 -21.17
CA ILE A 127 6.26 -16.10 -20.10
C ILE A 127 6.00 -17.49 -19.55
N ASP A 128 7.00 -18.35 -19.66
CA ASP A 128 6.96 -19.75 -19.22
C ASP A 128 8.20 -20.13 -18.40
N SER A 129 8.30 -21.41 -18.03
CA SER A 129 9.45 -21.96 -17.28
C SER A 129 10.77 -21.90 -18.04
N ASP A 130 10.71 -21.85 -19.37
CA ASP A 130 11.91 -21.92 -20.21
C ASP A 130 12.51 -20.53 -20.44
N ASN A 131 11.68 -19.49 -20.39
CA ASN A 131 12.11 -18.11 -20.69
C ASN A 131 12.08 -17.14 -19.48
N VAL A 132 11.40 -17.46 -18.39
CA VAL A 132 11.29 -16.59 -17.20
C VAL A 132 12.65 -16.15 -16.65
N GLY A 133 13.68 -16.99 -16.73
CA GLY A 133 15.05 -16.65 -16.32
C GLY A 133 15.72 -15.55 -17.18
N GLY A 134 15.14 -15.25 -18.32
CA GLY A 134 15.60 -14.21 -19.26
C GLY A 134 14.97 -12.83 -19.03
N LEU A 135 14.02 -12.70 -18.13
CA LEU A 135 13.36 -11.43 -17.87
C LEU A 135 14.34 -10.34 -17.48
N ARG A 136 14.07 -9.12 -17.92
CA ARG A 136 14.82 -7.91 -17.60
C ARG A 136 13.85 -6.85 -17.09
N LEU A 137 14.35 -6.00 -16.19
CA LEU A 137 13.63 -4.80 -15.77
C LEU A 137 13.61 -3.80 -16.93
N GLU A 138 12.43 -3.49 -17.45
CA GLU A 138 12.26 -2.52 -18.52
C GLU A 138 12.12 -1.12 -17.96
N TRP A 139 11.26 -0.94 -16.98
CA TRP A 139 11.05 0.33 -16.28
C TRP A 139 10.58 0.11 -14.84
N MET A 140 10.58 1.17 -14.06
CA MET A 140 10.13 1.17 -12.67
C MET A 140 9.40 2.48 -12.36
N TRP A 141 8.23 2.38 -11.74
CA TRP A 141 7.47 3.52 -11.26
C TRP A 141 7.57 3.65 -9.74
N SER A 142 7.95 4.83 -9.26
CA SER A 142 8.05 5.09 -7.82
C SER A 142 6.72 5.59 -7.28
N MET A 143 6.12 4.84 -6.37
CA MET A 143 4.91 5.25 -5.66
C MET A 143 5.24 6.31 -4.61
N HIS A 144 4.27 7.18 -4.30
CA HIS A 144 4.40 8.12 -3.20
C HIS A 144 4.51 7.39 -1.86
N GLU A 145 5.15 8.03 -0.88
CA GLU A 145 5.32 7.50 0.46
C GLU A 145 3.95 7.31 1.14
N GLY A 146 3.76 6.17 1.77
CA GLY A 146 2.57 5.81 2.55
C GLY A 146 2.12 4.38 2.32
N ASP A 147 1.12 3.98 3.08
CA ASP A 147 0.51 2.66 2.95
C ASP A 147 -0.40 2.64 1.70
N SER A 148 -0.16 1.70 0.81
CA SER A 148 -0.93 1.52 -0.41
C SER A 148 -0.96 0.05 -0.80
N GLU A 149 -2.14 -0.44 -1.16
CA GLU A 149 -2.35 -1.79 -1.69
C GLU A 149 -3.09 -1.66 -3.04
N PRO A 150 -2.48 -1.03 -4.05
CA PRO A 150 -3.12 -0.82 -5.33
C PRO A 150 -3.28 -2.15 -6.07
N SER A 151 -4.42 -2.32 -6.70
CA SER A 151 -4.62 -3.31 -7.76
C SER A 151 -4.67 -2.55 -9.08
N PRO A 152 -3.56 -2.52 -9.85
CA PRO A 152 -3.56 -1.85 -11.13
C PRO A 152 -4.59 -2.48 -12.08
N LEU A 153 -5.22 -1.64 -12.89
CA LEU A 153 -6.01 -2.09 -14.04
C LEU A 153 -5.20 -1.86 -15.30
N VAL A 154 -5.37 -2.73 -16.26
CA VAL A 154 -4.73 -2.62 -17.58
C VAL A 154 -5.79 -2.60 -18.64
N TYR A 155 -5.74 -1.61 -19.51
CA TYR A 155 -6.63 -1.49 -20.64
C TYR A 155 -5.90 -0.86 -21.83
N ASP A 156 -5.91 -1.57 -22.97
CA ASP A 156 -5.30 -1.14 -24.24
C ASP A 156 -3.87 -0.62 -24.05
N GLY A 157 -3.03 -1.40 -23.33
CA GLY A 157 -1.63 -1.07 -23.07
C GLY A 157 -1.37 0.03 -22.05
N VAL A 158 -2.42 0.60 -21.43
CA VAL A 158 -2.31 1.62 -20.39
C VAL A 158 -2.55 1.00 -19.02
N ILE A 159 -1.67 1.31 -18.08
CA ILE A 159 -1.79 0.90 -16.67
C ILE A 159 -2.42 2.04 -15.88
N TYR A 160 -3.58 1.77 -15.27
CA TYR A 160 -4.27 2.68 -14.37
C TYR A 160 -4.05 2.23 -12.94
N LEU A 161 -3.54 3.13 -12.11
CA LEU A 161 -3.27 2.79 -10.71
C LEU A 161 -3.67 3.93 -9.76
N VAL A 162 -3.96 3.54 -8.52
CA VAL A 162 -4.18 4.47 -7.42
C VAL A 162 -2.93 4.46 -6.55
N ASN A 163 -2.30 5.61 -6.43
CA ASN A 163 -1.17 5.84 -5.55
C ASN A 163 -1.67 6.33 -4.17
N THR A 164 -0.77 6.40 -3.19
CA THR A 164 -1.11 6.92 -1.86
C THR A 164 -1.73 8.30 -1.93
N SER A 165 -2.61 8.60 -0.97
CA SER A 165 -3.35 9.88 -0.90
C SER A 165 -4.35 10.11 -2.04
N ASN A 166 -4.89 9.02 -2.61
CA ASN A 166 -5.89 9.03 -3.68
C ASN A 166 -5.40 9.69 -4.99
N ILE A 167 -4.12 9.59 -5.28
CA ILE A 167 -3.57 10.01 -6.57
C ILE A 167 -3.90 8.92 -7.58
N ILE A 168 -4.58 9.30 -8.66
CA ILE A 168 -4.90 8.39 -9.77
C ILE A 168 -3.97 8.71 -10.92
N GLN A 169 -3.37 7.69 -11.52
CA GLN A 169 -2.36 7.80 -12.56
C GLN A 169 -2.67 6.86 -13.72
N ALA A 170 -2.38 7.32 -14.94
CA ALA A 170 -2.30 6.48 -16.11
C ALA A 170 -0.87 6.47 -16.63
N LEU A 171 -0.32 5.29 -16.83
CA LEU A 171 1.03 5.06 -17.32
C LEU A 171 0.99 4.29 -18.64
N ASP A 172 1.86 4.61 -19.55
CA ASP A 172 2.12 3.77 -20.71
C ASP A 172 2.74 2.45 -20.23
N GLY A 173 2.07 1.33 -20.49
CA GLY A 173 2.49 0.01 -20.02
C GLY A 173 3.83 -0.46 -20.58
N LYS A 174 4.22 0.05 -21.76
CA LYS A 174 5.46 -0.34 -22.44
C LYS A 174 6.66 0.48 -21.97
N THR A 175 6.49 1.78 -21.76
CA THR A 175 7.59 2.70 -21.45
C THR A 175 7.63 3.12 -19.98
N GLY A 176 6.52 2.97 -19.24
CA GLY A 176 6.37 3.48 -17.88
C GLY A 176 6.18 5.00 -17.82
N GLU A 177 6.01 5.69 -18.96
CA GLU A 177 5.80 7.13 -18.98
C GLU A 177 4.45 7.50 -18.41
N LEU A 178 4.41 8.56 -17.61
CA LEU A 178 3.18 9.11 -17.04
C LEU A 178 2.39 9.83 -18.12
N ILE A 179 1.19 9.33 -18.44
CA ILE A 179 0.27 9.95 -19.40
C ILE A 179 -0.50 11.08 -18.73
N TRP A 180 -1.16 10.79 -17.59
CA TRP A 180 -1.86 11.80 -16.81
C TRP A 180 -1.90 11.44 -15.31
N GLU A 181 -2.09 12.46 -14.49
CA GLU A 181 -2.21 12.32 -13.04
C GLU A 181 -3.31 13.24 -12.50
N HIS A 182 -4.12 12.69 -11.60
CA HIS A 182 -5.19 13.39 -10.89
C HIS A 182 -5.05 13.20 -9.38
N HIS A 183 -5.22 14.30 -8.63
CA HIS A 183 -5.18 14.32 -7.16
C HIS A 183 -6.56 14.58 -6.56
#